data_1b9a79362c957dee3c07098de64d402e
#
_entry.id   1b9a79362c957dee3c07098de64d402e
#
_cell.length_a   1.000
_cell.length_b   1.000
_cell.length_c   1.000
_cell.angle_alpha   90.00
_cell.angle_beta   90.00
_cell.angle_gamma   90.00
#
_symmetry.space_group_name_H-M   'P 1'
#
loop_
_entity.id
_entity.type
_entity.pdbx_description
1 polymer ?
#
loop_
_entity_poly.entity_id
_entity_poly.type
_entity_poly.pdbx_seq_one_letter_code
_entity_poly.pdbx_strand_id
1 'polypeptide(L)'
;DRANRLRAAQALALALDGRGDEALAALQQDVRLLRGWLARADNLILKMMLARQLGNDLDAIAALYRAGLVPAPAAQPALSEAERSLEAPMQREFALVGSGLLTLVGDSQAAAELGASRGWLRWIYKPHMTVNDSLPDYLQTAANSRLDTAAFVRAVQLPSRSERSIWRGMRNPVGAILGGIAMPDFNKYLARLHDLDAKLALFNALGQAVPEADSPYRPGQQARWNNMRQAYCFSGPLTDGLYVRCLP
;
A
#
# COMPACT_ATOMS: atom_id res chain seq x y z
N ASP A 1 -14.13 -4.21 6.17
CA ASP A 1 -14.50 -5.12 5.07
C ASP A 1 -16.02 -5.38 4.99
N ARG A 2 -16.68 -5.62 6.12
CA ARG A 2 -18.14 -5.88 6.16
C ARG A 2 -18.96 -4.64 5.77
N ALA A 3 -18.56 -3.46 6.24
CA ALA A 3 -19.22 -2.19 5.91
C ALA A 3 -19.12 -1.87 4.41
N ASN A 4 -17.97 -2.11 3.80
CA ASN A 4 -17.77 -1.88 2.37
C ASN A 4 -18.65 -2.82 1.50
N ARG A 5 -18.71 -4.11 1.87
CA ARG A 5 -19.63 -5.05 1.18
C ARG A 5 -21.09 -4.64 1.30
N LEU A 6 -21.49 -4.14 2.45
CA LEU A 6 -22.86 -3.66 2.66
C LEU A 6 -23.16 -2.44 1.76
N ARG A 7 -22.22 -1.49 1.66
CA ARG A 7 -22.38 -0.33 0.77
C ARG A 7 -22.43 -0.70 -0.69
N ALA A 8 -21.57 -1.60 -1.14
CA ALA A 8 -21.62 -2.11 -2.52
C ALA A 8 -22.95 -2.82 -2.80
N ALA A 9 -23.47 -3.61 -1.84
CA ALA A 9 -24.77 -4.26 -1.96
C ALA A 9 -25.93 -3.25 -1.98
N GLN A 10 -25.87 -2.20 -1.18
CA GLN A 10 -26.86 -1.11 -1.19
C GLN A 10 -26.85 -0.35 -2.53
N ALA A 11 -25.66 -0.04 -3.04
CA ALA A 11 -25.54 0.60 -4.36
C ALA A 11 -26.08 -0.29 -5.48
N LEU A 12 -25.82 -1.60 -5.44
CA LEU A 12 -26.38 -2.56 -6.40
C LEU A 12 -27.91 -2.61 -6.29
N ALA A 13 -28.46 -2.66 -5.08
CA ALA A 13 -29.92 -2.67 -4.90
C ALA A 13 -30.57 -1.41 -5.49
N LEU A 14 -30.02 -0.23 -5.19
CA LEU A 14 -30.49 1.04 -5.78
C LEU A 14 -30.43 1.02 -7.31
N ALA A 15 -29.34 0.52 -7.87
CA ALA A 15 -29.17 0.46 -9.32
C ALA A 15 -30.17 -0.51 -9.98
N LEU A 16 -30.46 -1.66 -9.35
CA LEU A 16 -31.46 -2.62 -9.83
C LEU A 16 -32.88 -2.07 -9.72
N ASP A 17 -33.18 -1.21 -8.77
CA ASP A 17 -34.45 -0.49 -8.61
C ASP A 17 -34.62 0.67 -9.61
N GLY A 18 -33.70 0.83 -10.58
CA GLY A 18 -33.70 1.92 -11.55
C GLY A 18 -33.19 3.26 -11.04
N ARG A 19 -32.59 3.29 -9.85
CA ARG A 19 -32.01 4.48 -9.19
C ARG A 19 -30.49 4.55 -9.38
N GLY A 20 -30.01 4.33 -10.61
CA GLY A 20 -28.60 4.25 -10.95
C GLY A 20 -27.82 5.53 -10.63
N ASP A 21 -28.42 6.71 -10.82
CA ASP A 21 -27.80 7.99 -10.48
C ASP A 21 -27.51 8.10 -8.98
N GLU A 22 -28.45 7.67 -8.13
CA GLU A 22 -28.27 7.70 -6.68
C GLU A 22 -27.21 6.69 -6.22
N ALA A 23 -27.20 5.50 -6.82
CA ALA A 23 -26.17 4.48 -6.56
C ALA A 23 -24.78 5.01 -6.90
N LEU A 24 -24.61 5.63 -8.08
CA LEU A 24 -23.35 6.24 -8.50
C LEU A 24 -22.94 7.39 -7.60
N ALA A 25 -23.87 8.29 -7.25
CA ALA A 25 -23.59 9.43 -6.37
C ALA A 25 -23.10 8.97 -4.99
N ALA A 26 -23.69 7.93 -4.40
CA ALA A 26 -23.31 7.36 -3.12
C ALA A 26 -21.88 6.79 -3.16
N LEU A 27 -21.54 5.98 -4.18
CA LEU A 27 -20.21 5.41 -4.34
C LEU A 27 -19.15 6.50 -4.62
N GLN A 28 -19.47 7.49 -5.43
CA GLN A 28 -18.56 8.62 -5.68
C GLN A 28 -18.34 9.47 -4.42
N GLN A 29 -19.33 9.60 -3.55
CA GLN A 29 -19.15 10.25 -2.26
C GLN A 29 -18.19 9.48 -1.37
N ASP A 30 -18.31 8.15 -1.32
CA ASP A 30 -17.37 7.30 -0.58
C ASP A 30 -15.95 7.42 -1.13
N VAL A 31 -15.77 7.38 -2.44
CA VAL A 31 -14.48 7.61 -3.10
C VAL A 31 -13.85 8.92 -2.63
N ARG A 32 -14.61 10.03 -2.61
CA ARG A 32 -14.10 11.33 -2.14
C ARG A 32 -13.69 11.30 -0.65
N LEU A 33 -14.50 10.67 0.21
CA LEU A 33 -14.21 10.55 1.64
C LEU A 33 -12.96 9.68 1.89
N LEU A 34 -12.86 8.54 1.23
CA LEU A 34 -11.72 7.62 1.33
C LEU A 34 -10.42 8.29 0.87
N ARG A 35 -10.45 9.04 -0.21
CA ARG A 35 -9.31 9.84 -0.68
C ARG A 35 -8.89 10.89 0.34
N GLY A 36 -9.85 11.61 0.93
CA GLY A 36 -9.57 12.58 1.98
C GLY A 36 -8.95 11.94 3.24
N TRP A 37 -9.36 10.75 3.61
CA TRP A 37 -8.77 10.00 4.73
C TRP A 37 -7.42 9.39 4.36
N LEU A 38 -7.27 8.88 3.14
CA LEU A 38 -6.00 8.34 2.63
C LEU A 38 -4.88 9.38 2.67
N ALA A 39 -5.17 10.63 2.31
CA ALA A 39 -4.23 11.74 2.38
C ALA A 39 -3.76 12.08 3.81
N ARG A 40 -4.60 11.81 4.82
CA ARG A 40 -4.34 12.15 6.23
C ARG A 40 -3.92 10.98 7.10
N ALA A 41 -3.97 9.75 6.56
CA ALA A 41 -3.64 8.56 7.33
C ALA A 41 -2.16 8.55 7.75
N ASP A 42 -1.94 8.49 9.06
CA ASP A 42 -0.61 8.45 9.71
C ASP A 42 -0.20 7.05 10.18
N ASN A 43 -1.01 6.04 9.88
CA ASN A 43 -0.78 4.63 10.21
C ASN A 43 -0.76 3.79 8.94
N LEU A 44 0.26 2.92 8.78
CA LEU A 44 0.45 2.13 7.59
C LEU A 44 -0.71 1.17 7.33
N ILE A 45 -1.20 0.48 8.36
CA ILE A 45 -2.31 -0.46 8.23
C ILE A 45 -3.58 0.26 7.79
N LEU A 46 -3.90 1.39 8.45
CA LEU A 46 -5.07 2.20 8.08
C LEU A 46 -4.96 2.67 6.63
N LYS A 47 -3.79 3.17 6.21
CA LYS A 47 -3.56 3.64 4.85
C LYS A 47 -3.78 2.53 3.82
N MET A 48 -3.29 1.32 4.08
CA MET A 48 -3.50 0.16 3.21
C MET A 48 -4.98 -0.29 3.18
N MET A 49 -5.68 -0.20 4.31
CA MET A 49 -7.12 -0.49 4.35
C MET A 49 -7.93 0.51 3.52
N LEU A 50 -7.62 1.81 3.64
CA LEU A 50 -8.29 2.87 2.86
C LEU A 50 -8.01 2.72 1.36
N ALA A 51 -6.76 2.44 0.97
CA ALA A 51 -6.40 2.19 -0.42
C ALA A 51 -7.17 0.99 -1.01
N ARG A 52 -7.29 -0.09 -0.23
CA ARG A 52 -8.08 -1.27 -0.64
C ARG A 52 -9.57 -0.94 -0.79
N GLN A 53 -10.15 -0.20 0.17
CA GLN A 53 -11.56 0.20 0.09
C GLN A 53 -11.82 1.07 -1.14
N LEU A 54 -10.97 2.06 -1.37
CA LEU A 54 -11.05 2.90 -2.57
C LEU A 54 -11.00 2.07 -3.85
N GLY A 55 -10.08 1.09 -3.93
CA GLY A 55 -10.03 0.16 -5.06
C GLY A 55 -11.31 -0.64 -5.25
N ASN A 56 -11.94 -1.11 -4.16
CA ASN A 56 -13.20 -1.86 -4.22
C ASN A 56 -14.38 -0.99 -4.69
N ASP A 57 -14.43 0.29 -4.29
CA ASP A 57 -15.48 1.21 -4.73
C ASP A 57 -15.35 1.52 -6.23
N LEU A 58 -14.12 1.67 -6.74
CA LEU A 58 -13.86 1.81 -8.17
C LEU A 58 -14.30 0.55 -8.93
N ASP A 59 -14.04 -0.65 -8.40
CA ASP A 59 -14.51 -1.92 -8.99
C ASP A 59 -16.04 -2.00 -9.02
N ALA A 60 -16.72 -1.59 -7.94
CA ALA A 60 -18.17 -1.59 -7.88
C ALA A 60 -18.79 -0.63 -8.91
N ILE A 61 -18.26 0.60 -9.02
CA ILE A 61 -18.71 1.56 -10.03
C ILE A 61 -18.49 1.00 -11.44
N ALA A 62 -17.31 0.43 -11.73
CA ALA A 62 -17.00 -0.13 -13.04
C ALA A 62 -17.92 -1.28 -13.41
N ALA A 63 -18.21 -2.19 -12.46
CA ALA A 63 -19.12 -3.31 -12.67
C ALA A 63 -20.56 -2.83 -12.94
N LEU A 64 -21.07 -1.88 -12.18
CA LEU A 64 -22.40 -1.31 -12.38
C LEU A 64 -22.52 -0.58 -13.72
N TYR A 65 -21.50 0.19 -14.10
CA TYR A 65 -21.46 0.87 -15.39
C TYR A 65 -21.48 -0.11 -16.57
N ARG A 66 -20.66 -1.14 -16.52
CA ARG A 66 -20.62 -2.16 -17.58
C ARG A 66 -21.90 -2.96 -17.67
N ALA A 67 -22.62 -3.13 -16.56
CA ALA A 67 -23.94 -3.72 -16.54
C ALA A 67 -25.04 -2.80 -17.09
N GLY A 68 -24.72 -1.54 -17.46
CA GLY A 68 -25.70 -0.55 -17.90
C GLY A 68 -26.64 -0.06 -16.80
N LEU A 69 -26.29 -0.29 -15.53
CA LEU A 69 -27.12 0.03 -14.37
C LEU A 69 -26.88 1.44 -13.82
N VAL A 70 -25.76 2.07 -14.18
CA VAL A 70 -25.41 3.45 -13.79
C VAL A 70 -24.87 4.21 -14.99
N PRO A 71 -24.99 5.55 -15.04
CA PRO A 71 -24.39 6.35 -16.10
C PRO A 71 -22.85 6.34 -16.03
N ALA A 72 -22.20 6.91 -17.06
CA ALA A 72 -20.76 7.03 -17.10
C ALA A 72 -20.22 7.79 -15.89
N PRO A 73 -19.27 7.21 -15.11
CA PRO A 73 -18.72 7.87 -13.95
C PRO A 73 -17.82 9.04 -14.37
N ALA A 74 -17.75 10.07 -13.52
CA ALA A 74 -16.79 11.14 -13.71
C ALA A 74 -15.35 10.64 -13.53
N ALA A 75 -14.42 11.14 -14.36
CA ALA A 75 -13.01 10.82 -14.26
C ALA A 75 -12.45 11.20 -12.87
N GLN A 76 -11.53 10.38 -12.38
CA GLN A 76 -10.87 10.56 -11.11
C GLN A 76 -9.40 10.97 -11.32
N PRO A 77 -8.89 12.02 -10.68
CA PRO A 77 -7.49 12.37 -10.79
C PRO A 77 -6.60 11.24 -10.22
N ALA A 78 -5.37 11.11 -10.72
CA ALA A 78 -4.35 10.26 -10.11
C ALA A 78 -4.19 10.59 -8.61
N LEU A 79 -3.61 9.68 -7.84
CA LEU A 79 -3.34 9.95 -6.43
C LEU A 79 -2.41 11.15 -6.28
N SER A 80 -2.77 12.07 -5.40
CA SER A 80 -1.90 13.18 -5.01
C SER A 80 -0.67 12.68 -4.23
N GLU A 81 0.36 13.50 -4.09
CA GLU A 81 1.51 13.18 -3.25
C GLU A 81 1.08 12.86 -1.82
N ALA A 82 0.16 13.63 -1.23
CA ALA A 82 -0.36 13.38 0.12
C ALA A 82 -1.05 12.00 0.25
N GLU A 83 -1.81 11.60 -0.76
CA GLU A 83 -2.45 10.29 -0.78
C GLU A 83 -1.44 9.15 -0.89
N ARG A 84 -0.31 9.33 -1.60
CA ARG A 84 0.77 8.35 -1.72
C ARG A 84 1.75 8.37 -0.56
N SER A 85 1.99 9.54 0.06
CA SER A 85 3.03 9.72 1.07
C SER A 85 2.93 8.72 2.22
N LEU A 86 4.01 8.02 2.50
CA LEU A 86 4.18 7.16 3.68
C LEU A 86 5.04 7.84 4.77
N GLU A 87 5.31 9.13 4.67
CA GLU A 87 6.18 9.82 5.64
C GLU A 87 5.67 9.70 7.08
N ALA A 88 4.43 10.16 7.34
CA ALA A 88 3.84 10.04 8.68
C ALA A 88 3.64 8.58 9.13
N PRO A 89 3.14 7.64 8.28
CA PRO A 89 3.14 6.22 8.62
C PRO A 89 4.52 5.67 9.01
N MET A 90 5.58 5.99 8.26
CA MET A 90 6.93 5.50 8.56
C MET A 90 7.50 6.09 9.86
N GLN A 91 7.25 7.36 10.14
CA GLN A 91 7.62 7.96 11.42
C GLN A 91 6.95 7.24 12.60
N ARG A 92 5.66 6.91 12.47
CA ARG A 92 4.90 6.22 13.51
C ARG A 92 5.35 4.76 13.69
N GLU A 93 5.55 4.03 12.59
CA GLU A 93 6.08 2.66 12.62
C GLU A 93 7.49 2.63 13.23
N PHE A 94 8.36 3.54 12.84
CA PHE A 94 9.71 3.66 13.40
C PHE A 94 9.67 3.93 14.91
N ALA A 95 8.81 4.84 15.37
CA ALA A 95 8.66 5.13 16.79
C ALA A 95 8.15 3.92 17.58
N LEU A 96 7.15 3.19 17.03
CA LEU A 96 6.58 2.00 17.66
C LEU A 96 7.60 0.86 17.75
N VAL A 97 8.22 0.49 16.64
CA VAL A 97 9.21 -0.59 16.58
C VAL A 97 10.46 -0.22 17.38
N GLY A 98 10.93 1.03 17.23
CA GLY A 98 12.07 1.54 17.95
C GLY A 98 11.89 1.50 19.46
N SER A 99 10.73 1.91 19.99
CA SER A 99 10.44 1.83 21.42
C SER A 99 10.44 0.39 21.92
N GLY A 100 9.84 -0.55 21.18
CA GLY A 100 9.88 -1.97 21.52
C GLY A 100 11.30 -2.54 21.54
N LEU A 101 12.13 -2.21 20.56
CA LEU A 101 13.52 -2.63 20.51
C LEU A 101 14.35 -2.04 21.68
N LEU A 102 14.11 -0.80 22.06
CA LEU A 102 14.84 -0.16 23.18
C LEU A 102 14.47 -0.78 24.53
N THR A 103 13.22 -1.20 24.75
CA THR A 103 12.75 -1.74 26.02
C THR A 103 13.08 -3.23 26.22
N LEU A 104 13.38 -3.96 25.14
CA LEU A 104 13.61 -5.41 25.17
C LEU A 104 14.69 -5.85 26.20
N VAL A 105 15.77 -5.09 26.37
CA VAL A 105 16.85 -5.41 27.35
C VAL A 105 16.39 -5.22 28.79
N GLY A 106 15.47 -4.31 29.03
CA GLY A 106 14.89 -4.04 30.37
C GLY A 106 13.83 -5.06 30.79
N ASP A 107 13.26 -5.76 29.83
CA ASP A 107 12.19 -6.71 30.05
C ASP A 107 12.75 -8.07 30.57
N SER A 108 12.38 -8.39 31.83
CA SER A 108 12.79 -9.63 32.48
C SER A 108 12.13 -10.87 31.85
N GLN A 109 10.93 -10.73 31.34
CA GLN A 109 10.20 -11.81 30.71
C GLN A 109 10.79 -12.14 29.34
N ALA A 110 11.09 -11.16 28.53
CA ALA A 110 11.78 -11.35 27.26
C ALA A 110 13.17 -12.01 27.42
N ALA A 111 13.93 -11.63 28.45
CA ALA A 111 15.21 -12.26 28.76
C ALA A 111 15.03 -13.73 29.17
N ALA A 112 14.02 -14.05 29.97
CA ALA A 112 13.71 -15.42 30.40
C ALA A 112 13.24 -16.31 29.24
N GLU A 113 12.39 -15.79 28.35
CA GLU A 113 11.92 -16.50 27.16
C GLU A 113 13.07 -16.83 26.19
N LEU A 114 14.08 -15.97 26.12
CA LEU A 114 15.31 -16.20 25.34
C LEU A 114 16.32 -17.14 26.06
N GLY A 115 16.02 -17.60 27.30
CA GLY A 115 16.94 -18.41 28.09
C GLY A 115 18.26 -17.74 28.43
N ALA A 116 18.29 -16.40 28.44
CA ALA A 116 19.49 -15.61 28.55
C ALA A 116 19.52 -14.77 29.86
N SER A 117 20.70 -14.68 30.49
CA SER A 117 20.86 -13.70 31.57
C SER A 117 20.87 -12.26 31.01
N ARG A 118 20.36 -11.30 31.79
CA ARG A 118 20.38 -9.88 31.40
C ARG A 118 21.78 -9.36 31.04
N GLY A 119 22.80 -9.84 31.75
CA GLY A 119 24.19 -9.45 31.49
C GLY A 119 24.67 -9.90 30.13
N TRP A 120 24.38 -11.17 29.80
CA TRP A 120 24.73 -11.73 28.50
C TRP A 120 23.96 -11.07 27.35
N LEU A 121 22.63 -10.83 27.53
CA LEU A 121 21.83 -10.12 26.54
C LEU A 121 22.36 -8.71 26.23
N ARG A 122 22.77 -7.96 27.25
CA ARG A 122 23.42 -6.63 27.09
C ARG A 122 24.72 -6.69 26.29
N TRP A 123 25.40 -7.80 26.35
CA TRP A 123 26.68 -7.96 25.63
C TRP A 123 26.44 -8.23 24.13
N ILE A 124 25.46 -9.08 23.78
CA ILE A 124 25.18 -9.49 22.39
C ILE A 124 24.12 -8.66 21.69
N TYR A 125 23.34 -7.83 22.42
CA TYR A 125 22.30 -6.97 21.90
C TYR A 125 22.56 -5.50 22.25
N LYS A 126 22.62 -4.68 21.19
CA LYS A 126 22.83 -3.23 21.29
C LYS A 126 21.59 -2.51 20.72
N PRO A 127 20.56 -2.20 21.55
CA PRO A 127 19.28 -1.69 21.06
C PRO A 127 19.42 -0.42 20.22
N HIS A 128 20.23 0.56 20.67
CA HIS A 128 20.46 1.79 19.92
C HIS A 128 21.13 1.54 18.56
N MET A 129 22.03 0.55 18.44
CA MET A 129 22.59 0.18 17.14
C MET A 129 21.51 -0.41 16.23
N THR A 130 20.63 -1.28 16.78
CA THR A 130 19.53 -1.89 16.00
C THR A 130 18.58 -0.83 15.47
N VAL A 131 18.16 0.12 16.32
CA VAL A 131 17.27 1.23 15.92
C VAL A 131 17.95 2.11 14.86
N ASN A 132 19.21 2.50 15.07
CA ASN A 132 19.94 3.34 14.13
C ASN A 132 20.19 2.63 12.79
N ASP A 133 20.42 1.30 12.80
CA ASP A 133 20.63 0.51 11.58
C ASP A 133 19.34 0.32 10.76
N SER A 134 18.17 0.46 11.40
CA SER A 134 16.86 0.40 10.71
C SER A 134 16.42 1.75 10.15
N LEU A 135 16.84 2.88 10.71
CA LEU A 135 16.39 4.21 10.33
C LEU A 135 16.51 4.52 8.82
N PRO A 136 17.62 4.16 8.12
CA PRO A 136 17.75 4.43 6.69
C PRO A 136 16.65 3.79 5.85
N ASP A 137 16.17 2.60 6.21
CA ASP A 137 15.11 1.89 5.46
C ASP A 137 13.77 2.62 5.58
N TYR A 138 13.43 3.16 6.77
CA TYR A 138 12.24 3.99 6.96
C TYR A 138 12.32 5.32 6.20
N LEU A 139 13.49 5.98 6.25
CA LEU A 139 13.71 7.23 5.51
C LEU A 139 13.66 7.02 3.99
N GLN A 140 14.26 5.94 3.50
CA GLN A 140 14.21 5.59 2.09
C GLN A 140 12.78 5.30 1.62
N THR A 141 11.99 4.58 2.43
CA THR A 141 10.58 4.31 2.14
C THR A 141 9.77 5.60 2.09
N ALA A 142 9.96 6.49 3.06
CA ALA A 142 9.31 7.80 3.08
C ALA A 142 9.68 8.63 1.83
N ALA A 143 10.96 8.64 1.45
CA ALA A 143 11.42 9.33 0.24
C ALA A 143 10.83 8.72 -1.04
N ASN A 144 10.84 7.39 -1.17
CA ASN A 144 10.29 6.68 -2.31
C ASN A 144 8.77 6.90 -2.46
N SER A 145 8.05 7.13 -1.35
CA SER A 145 6.60 7.36 -1.38
C SER A 145 6.20 8.70 -2.03
N ARG A 146 7.13 9.63 -2.17
CA ARG A 146 6.91 10.91 -2.89
C ARG A 146 7.09 10.80 -4.39
N LEU A 147 7.69 9.70 -4.87
CA LEU A 147 7.92 9.48 -6.28
C LEU A 147 6.58 9.30 -7.03
N ASP A 148 6.55 9.74 -8.28
CA ASP A 148 5.49 9.33 -9.20
C ASP A 148 5.63 7.84 -9.56
N THR A 149 4.59 7.28 -10.17
CA THR A 149 4.55 5.84 -10.46
C THR A 149 5.68 5.39 -11.39
N ALA A 150 6.07 6.17 -12.38
CA ALA A 150 7.17 5.83 -13.29
C ALA A 150 8.55 5.92 -12.62
N ALA A 151 8.76 6.93 -11.75
CA ALA A 151 9.99 7.07 -10.96
C ALA A 151 10.10 5.97 -9.91
N PHE A 152 8.98 5.58 -9.26
CA PHE A 152 8.94 4.45 -8.33
C PHE A 152 9.40 3.14 -8.99
N VAL A 153 8.91 2.84 -10.21
CA VAL A 153 9.35 1.65 -10.96
C VAL A 153 10.87 1.61 -11.11
N ARG A 154 11.47 2.73 -11.46
CA ARG A 154 12.95 2.82 -11.61
C ARG A 154 13.65 2.62 -10.26
N ALA A 155 13.12 3.22 -9.20
CA ALA A 155 13.70 3.12 -7.86
C ALA A 155 13.69 1.68 -7.31
N VAL A 156 12.59 0.94 -7.52
CA VAL A 156 12.43 -0.45 -7.01
C VAL A 156 13.29 -1.46 -7.77
N GLN A 157 13.65 -1.15 -9.03
CA GLN A 157 14.51 -2.02 -9.84
C GLN A 157 16.00 -1.87 -9.48
N LEU A 158 16.37 -0.84 -8.74
CA LEU A 158 17.73 -0.67 -8.26
C LEU A 158 17.99 -1.61 -7.07
N PRO A 159 19.18 -2.24 -7.01
CA PRO A 159 19.53 -3.07 -5.87
C PRO A 159 19.46 -2.24 -4.58
N SER A 160 18.82 -2.80 -3.55
CA SER A 160 18.78 -2.16 -2.23
C SER A 160 20.21 -1.92 -1.74
N ARG A 161 20.55 -0.67 -1.43
CA ARG A 161 21.89 -0.26 -0.95
C ARG A 161 22.20 -0.69 0.50
N SER A 162 21.38 -1.46 1.11
CA SER A 162 21.58 -1.92 2.49
C SER A 162 22.70 -2.97 2.56
N GLU A 163 23.93 -2.60 2.21
CA GLU A 163 25.11 -3.36 2.64
C GLU A 163 25.26 -3.20 4.15
N ARG A 164 24.57 -4.05 4.89
CA ARG A 164 24.78 -4.14 6.33
C ARG A 164 26.22 -4.61 6.57
N SER A 165 27.04 -3.75 7.18
CA SER A 165 28.41 -4.08 7.50
C SER A 165 28.48 -5.35 8.35
N ILE A 166 29.25 -6.35 7.90
CA ILE A 166 29.49 -7.61 8.62
C ILE A 166 30.00 -7.33 10.04
N TRP A 167 30.87 -6.33 10.19
CA TRP A 167 31.42 -5.91 11.48
C TRP A 167 30.34 -5.39 12.46
N ARG A 168 29.32 -4.70 11.97
CA ARG A 168 28.17 -4.29 12.78
C ARG A 168 27.35 -5.47 13.23
N GLY A 169 27.13 -6.45 12.35
CA GLY A 169 26.45 -7.72 12.67
C GLY A 169 27.18 -8.50 13.77
N MET A 170 28.52 -8.57 13.74
CA MET A 170 29.30 -9.24 14.78
C MET A 170 29.23 -8.53 16.13
N ARG A 171 29.13 -7.18 16.16
CA ARG A 171 29.02 -6.40 17.40
C ARG A 171 27.63 -6.41 18.01
N ASN A 172 26.60 -6.74 17.22
CA ASN A 172 25.19 -6.72 17.61
C ASN A 172 24.43 -7.88 16.91
N PRO A 173 24.80 -9.14 17.17
CA PRO A 173 24.23 -10.27 16.44
C PRO A 173 22.72 -10.43 16.64
N VAL A 174 22.21 -10.23 17.85
CA VAL A 174 20.77 -10.26 18.13
C VAL A 174 20.06 -9.12 17.41
N GLY A 175 20.61 -7.92 17.43
CA GLY A 175 20.04 -6.78 16.72
C GLY A 175 20.02 -6.97 15.21
N ALA A 176 21.01 -7.64 14.63
CA ALA A 176 21.02 -7.95 13.21
C ALA A 176 19.89 -8.94 12.84
N ILE A 177 19.63 -9.96 13.68
CA ILE A 177 18.52 -10.90 13.51
C ILE A 177 17.18 -10.18 13.67
N LEU A 178 16.99 -9.44 14.76
CA LEU A 178 15.75 -8.70 15.02
C LEU A 178 15.45 -7.68 13.92
N GLY A 179 16.46 -6.93 13.48
CA GLY A 179 16.31 -6.00 12.36
C GLY A 179 15.92 -6.69 11.05
N GLY A 180 16.39 -7.92 10.82
CA GLY A 180 15.98 -8.73 9.65
C GLY A 180 14.55 -9.23 9.72
N ILE A 181 14.05 -9.53 10.92
CA ILE A 181 12.68 -10.05 11.13
C ILE A 181 11.66 -8.89 11.25
N ALA A 182 12.03 -7.83 11.97
CA ALA A 182 11.12 -6.73 12.28
C ALA A 182 10.89 -5.75 11.12
N MET A 183 11.71 -5.82 10.06
CA MET A 183 11.61 -4.92 8.91
C MET A 183 10.84 -5.58 7.77
N PRO A 184 9.56 -5.21 7.56
CA PRO A 184 8.81 -5.69 6.40
C PRO A 184 9.37 -5.06 5.11
N ASP A 185 9.12 -5.72 3.99
CA ASP A 185 9.39 -5.15 2.67
C ASP A 185 8.38 -4.01 2.37
N PHE A 186 8.72 -2.80 2.77
CA PHE A 186 7.87 -1.62 2.60
C PHE A 186 7.58 -1.30 1.13
N ASN A 187 8.41 -1.75 0.19
CA ASN A 187 8.16 -1.55 -1.24
C ASN A 187 6.86 -2.22 -1.69
N LYS A 188 6.46 -3.33 -1.04
CA LYS A 188 5.17 -3.97 -1.32
C LYS A 188 3.97 -3.12 -0.93
N TYR A 189 4.10 -2.31 0.11
CA TYR A 189 3.03 -1.37 0.51
C TYR A 189 2.98 -0.17 -0.42
N LEU A 190 4.15 0.36 -0.82
CA LEU A 190 4.24 1.42 -1.83
C LEU A 190 3.67 0.96 -3.18
N ALA A 191 4.02 -0.25 -3.61
CA ALA A 191 3.51 -0.80 -4.86
C ALA A 191 1.97 -0.82 -4.91
N ARG A 192 1.29 -1.09 -3.78
CA ARG A 192 -0.18 -1.07 -3.72
C ARG A 192 -0.79 0.30 -3.96
N LEU A 193 -0.12 1.37 -3.54
CA LEU A 193 -0.57 2.73 -3.82
C LEU A 193 -0.39 3.08 -5.30
N HIS A 194 0.73 2.67 -5.90
CA HIS A 194 0.94 2.83 -7.34
C HIS A 194 0.04 1.90 -8.17
N ASP A 195 -0.29 0.70 -7.66
CA ASP A 195 -1.28 -0.19 -8.29
C ASP A 195 -2.69 0.44 -8.27
N LEU A 196 -3.00 1.24 -7.24
CA LEU A 196 -4.24 2.02 -7.20
C LEU A 196 -4.24 3.16 -8.24
N ASP A 197 -3.09 3.83 -8.47
CA ASP A 197 -2.95 4.79 -9.58
C ASP A 197 -3.20 4.11 -10.94
N ALA A 198 -2.70 2.89 -11.10
CA ALA A 198 -2.95 2.11 -12.30
C ALA A 198 -4.45 1.76 -12.47
N LYS A 199 -5.13 1.42 -11.37
CA LYS A 199 -6.60 1.21 -11.39
C LYS A 199 -7.36 2.48 -11.75
N LEU A 200 -6.94 3.65 -11.25
CA LEU A 200 -7.53 4.94 -11.60
C LEU A 200 -7.38 5.25 -13.10
N ALA A 201 -6.24 4.92 -13.69
CA ALA A 201 -6.04 5.08 -15.13
C ALA A 201 -7.02 4.19 -15.94
N LEU A 202 -7.23 2.92 -15.54
CA LEU A 202 -8.23 2.05 -16.15
C LEU A 202 -9.65 2.57 -15.94
N PHE A 203 -9.95 3.07 -14.75
CA PHE A 203 -11.25 3.65 -14.41
C PHE A 203 -11.59 4.85 -15.30
N ASN A 204 -10.62 5.72 -15.55
CA ASN A 204 -10.80 6.88 -16.41
C ASN A 204 -11.00 6.52 -17.90
N ALA A 205 -10.56 5.33 -18.28
CA ALA A 205 -10.78 4.79 -19.62
C ALA A 205 -12.15 4.06 -19.77
N LEU A 206 -12.96 3.96 -18.69
CA LEU A 206 -14.34 3.48 -18.80
C LEU A 206 -15.12 4.39 -19.76
N GLY A 207 -15.85 3.82 -20.69
CA GLY A 207 -16.55 4.60 -21.72
C GLY A 207 -15.71 4.95 -22.95
N GLN A 208 -14.42 4.66 -22.93
CA GLN A 208 -13.51 4.65 -24.06
C GLN A 208 -13.07 3.22 -24.36
N ALA A 209 -12.16 3.03 -25.31
CA ALA A 209 -11.53 1.73 -25.50
C ALA A 209 -10.55 1.45 -24.37
N VAL A 210 -10.99 0.76 -23.30
CA VAL A 210 -10.14 0.41 -22.12
C VAL A 210 -8.79 -0.20 -22.51
N PRO A 211 -8.68 -1.01 -23.58
CA PRO A 211 -7.37 -1.51 -24.03
C PRO A 211 -6.38 -0.42 -24.41
N GLU A 212 -6.85 0.79 -24.72
CA GLU A 212 -6.01 1.93 -25.10
C GLU A 212 -5.53 2.76 -23.92
N ALA A 213 -5.92 2.42 -22.69
CA ALA A 213 -5.45 3.10 -21.50
C ALA A 213 -3.92 2.95 -21.36
N ASP A 214 -3.23 4.09 -21.25
CA ASP A 214 -1.79 4.11 -21.01
C ASP A 214 -1.45 3.72 -19.58
N SER A 215 -0.45 2.86 -19.44
CA SER A 215 0.04 2.43 -18.14
C SER A 215 0.81 3.56 -17.44
N PRO A 216 0.47 3.90 -16.19
CA PRO A 216 1.26 4.86 -15.41
C PRO A 216 2.65 4.35 -15.05
N TYR A 217 2.91 3.05 -15.19
CA TYR A 217 4.23 2.46 -14.94
C TYR A 217 5.18 2.66 -16.12
N ARG A 218 4.69 2.54 -17.35
CA ARG A 218 5.48 2.62 -18.57
C ARG A 218 4.64 3.20 -19.70
N PRO A 219 4.99 4.37 -20.23
CA PRO A 219 4.34 4.94 -21.41
C PRO A 219 4.30 3.94 -22.58
N GLY A 220 3.18 3.87 -23.26
CA GLY A 220 2.96 2.96 -24.40
C GLY A 220 2.69 1.50 -24.03
N GLN A 221 2.63 1.15 -22.75
CA GLN A 221 2.19 -0.17 -22.30
C GLN A 221 0.67 -0.14 -22.07
N GLN A 222 -0.07 -0.90 -22.86
CA GLN A 222 -1.52 -0.99 -22.78
C GLN A 222 -2.00 -2.03 -21.75
N ALA A 223 -3.24 -1.87 -21.30
CA ALA A 223 -3.92 -2.84 -20.47
C ALA A 223 -4.20 -4.15 -21.22
N ARG A 224 -4.15 -5.26 -20.51
CA ARG A 224 -4.44 -6.59 -21.05
C ARG A 224 -5.61 -7.23 -20.33
N TRP A 225 -6.46 -7.92 -21.09
CA TRP A 225 -7.55 -8.69 -20.53
C TRP A 225 -7.03 -9.93 -19.77
N ASN A 226 -7.48 -10.10 -18.54
CA ASN A 226 -7.19 -11.27 -17.72
C ASN A 226 -8.45 -12.15 -17.60
N ASN A 227 -8.44 -13.32 -18.26
CA ASN A 227 -9.58 -14.23 -18.29
C ASN A 227 -9.96 -14.78 -16.91
N MET A 228 -8.98 -15.00 -16.01
CA MET A 228 -9.26 -15.51 -14.67
C MET A 228 -10.00 -14.48 -13.80
N ARG A 229 -9.75 -13.20 -14.05
CA ARG A 229 -10.31 -12.09 -13.28
C ARG A 229 -11.48 -11.40 -13.96
N GLN A 230 -11.70 -11.71 -15.23
CA GLN A 230 -12.69 -11.01 -16.05
C GLN A 230 -12.51 -9.48 -15.96
N ALA A 231 -11.25 -9.04 -16.06
CA ALA A 231 -10.81 -7.67 -15.82
C ALA A 231 -9.65 -7.27 -16.73
N TYR A 232 -9.55 -6.00 -17.07
CA TYR A 232 -8.36 -5.42 -17.68
C TYR A 232 -7.32 -5.13 -16.61
N CYS A 233 -6.07 -5.51 -16.85
CA CYS A 233 -4.97 -5.36 -15.90
C CYS A 233 -3.74 -4.73 -16.56
N PHE A 234 -3.01 -3.90 -15.80
CA PHE A 234 -1.65 -3.51 -16.16
C PHE A 234 -0.62 -4.47 -15.58
N SER A 235 0.51 -4.65 -16.29
CA SER A 235 1.71 -5.26 -15.71
C SER A 235 2.45 -4.22 -14.88
N GLY A 236 2.85 -4.56 -13.68
CA GLY A 236 3.57 -3.67 -12.75
C GLY A 236 4.93 -4.21 -12.34
N PRO A 237 5.73 -3.43 -11.58
CA PRO A 237 7.11 -3.74 -11.23
C PRO A 237 7.23 -4.89 -10.23
N LEU A 238 6.25 -5.05 -9.36
CA LEU A 238 6.19 -6.09 -8.33
C LEU A 238 4.95 -6.98 -8.55
N THR A 239 4.97 -8.18 -7.95
CA THR A 239 3.82 -9.09 -8.02
C THR A 239 2.62 -8.49 -7.29
N ASP A 240 1.50 -8.38 -8.00
CA ASP A 240 0.22 -7.96 -7.43
C ASP A 240 -0.65 -9.19 -7.13
N GLY A 241 -0.49 -9.73 -5.92
CA GLY A 241 -1.29 -10.86 -5.47
C GLY A 241 -2.75 -10.51 -5.14
N LEU A 242 -3.10 -9.23 -5.06
CA LEU A 242 -4.42 -8.75 -4.73
C LEU A 242 -5.19 -8.19 -5.95
N TYR A 243 -4.55 -8.16 -7.11
CA TYR A 243 -5.10 -7.62 -8.37
C TYR A 243 -5.61 -6.17 -8.27
N VAL A 244 -4.94 -5.36 -7.46
CA VAL A 244 -5.30 -3.95 -7.23
C VAL A 244 -5.24 -3.15 -8.53
N ARG A 245 -4.29 -3.46 -9.44
CA ARG A 245 -4.12 -2.81 -10.75
C ARG A 245 -4.98 -3.37 -11.87
N CYS A 246 -6.06 -4.04 -11.52
CA CYS A 246 -7.06 -4.55 -12.46
C CYS A 246 -8.39 -3.83 -12.24
N LEU A 247 -9.19 -3.73 -13.29
CA LEU A 247 -10.55 -3.21 -13.25
C LEU A 247 -11.49 -4.16 -14.00
N PRO A 248 -12.57 -4.67 -13.37
CA PRO A 248 -13.52 -5.56 -14.00
C PRO A 248 -14.27 -4.93 -15.15
#